data_e95ac67c80a7c62d261f8533d5a45595
#
_entry.id   e95ac67c80a7c62d261f8533d5a45595
#
_cell.length_a   1.000
_cell.length_b   1.000
_cell.length_c   1.000
_cell.angle_alpha   90.00
_cell.angle_beta   90.00
_cell.angle_gamma   90.00
#
_symmetry.space_group_name_H-M   'P 1'
#
loop_
_entity.id
_entity.type
_entity.pdbx_description
1 polymer ?
#
loop_
_entity_poly.entity_id
_entity_poly.type
_entity_poly.pdbx_seq_one_letter_code
_entity_poly.pdbx_strand_id
1 'polypeptide(L)'
;MKSVSSWMRVCGFALLAAASFAWASEAHTNPLNRDPLVREAYERFYNLDYPGAVERFERFHLAHPGDPEATALLLNAVIFQELYRLDLLDTTFYANDGFLTGRHATEEDPKARDRILGLADEAIREADWRISRNANDIDALFARGWVRSLKCTYIAMVERGYGAGFRLATKAKDDEERVLQLDPEYVDAKLVAGVYQYVVGALPWPFKLLIGFAGITGSKTQGLAMLNDAAHRGVITQIEARTVIALFLRREARYKEAIQVVRGLKNLYPHDYLFCLEEANLRKDAGEGMAAVDAYREILANSAKPGYFAEARLELAYFGLGDALRGQRHFSEAAQAYEQAAWTKNVSPELKIRSLLAAGESYDLNGQRQLAVRDYQMAIDAGPNTSRADTARKRLRNPLRGG
;
A
#
# COMPACT_ATOMS: atom_id res chain seq x y z
N MET A 1 -37.68 -3.78 79.28
CA MET A 1 -37.67 -2.37 79.67
C MET A 1 -36.66 -1.63 78.83
N LYS A 2 -37.10 -0.60 78.06
CA LYS A 2 -36.37 0.58 77.44
C LYS A 2 -35.26 0.18 76.48
N SER A 3 -35.43 0.18 75.15
CA SER A 3 -35.50 1.34 74.18
C SER A 3 -34.36 2.33 74.37
N VAL A 4 -33.41 2.32 73.46
CA VAL A 4 -32.74 3.54 73.02
C VAL A 4 -32.41 3.41 71.51
N SER A 5 -33.06 4.25 70.74
CA SER A 5 -32.85 4.52 69.33
C SER A 5 -31.53 5.28 69.15
N SER A 6 -30.70 4.83 68.25
CA SER A 6 -29.56 5.60 67.80
C SER A 6 -29.70 5.96 66.33
N TRP A 7 -29.88 7.25 66.08
CA TRP A 7 -29.89 7.85 64.78
C TRP A 7 -28.46 7.89 64.23
N MET A 8 -28.18 7.01 63.28
CA MET A 8 -26.95 7.14 62.53
C MET A 8 -27.21 8.06 61.30
N ARG A 9 -26.56 9.22 61.36
CA ARG A 9 -26.51 10.16 60.28
C ARG A 9 -25.75 9.55 59.11
N VAL A 10 -26.44 9.32 58.03
CA VAL A 10 -25.82 8.96 56.75
C VAL A 10 -25.30 10.27 56.14
N CYS A 11 -23.99 10.49 56.25
CA CYS A 11 -23.29 11.47 55.45
C CYS A 11 -23.20 10.96 54.00
N GLY A 12 -24.05 11.54 53.15
CA GLY A 12 -23.94 11.32 51.73
C GLY A 12 -22.65 11.93 51.15
N PHE A 13 -21.68 11.10 50.88
CA PHE A 13 -20.59 11.49 49.96
C PHE A 13 -21.14 11.45 48.53
N ALA A 14 -21.50 12.62 48.01
CA ALA A 14 -21.69 12.80 46.59
C ALA A 14 -20.32 12.70 45.93
N LEU A 15 -19.97 11.54 45.43
CA LEU A 15 -18.88 11.34 44.48
C LEU A 15 -19.30 12.07 43.18
N LEU A 16 -18.86 13.29 43.02
CA LEU A 16 -18.74 13.94 41.71
C LEU A 16 -17.73 13.16 40.90
N ALA A 17 -18.20 12.15 40.15
CA ALA A 17 -17.48 11.61 39.02
C ALA A 17 -17.37 12.73 37.99
N ALA A 18 -16.31 13.52 38.09
CA ALA A 18 -15.84 14.36 37.00
C ALA A 18 -15.47 13.39 35.88
N ALA A 19 -16.41 13.08 34.99
CA ALA A 19 -16.11 12.51 33.71
C ALA A 19 -15.21 13.53 33.01
N SER A 20 -13.92 13.32 33.10
CA SER A 20 -12.94 13.97 32.25
C SER A 20 -13.26 13.49 30.84
N PHE A 21 -14.14 14.20 30.14
CA PHE A 21 -14.14 14.18 28.69
C PHE A 21 -12.74 14.68 28.30
N ALA A 22 -11.80 13.75 28.14
CA ALA A 22 -10.62 14.03 27.37
C ALA A 22 -11.16 14.39 25.97
N TRP A 23 -11.29 15.68 25.73
CA TRP A 23 -11.43 16.18 24.37
C TRP A 23 -10.18 15.68 23.69
N ALA A 24 -10.34 14.67 22.79
CA ALA A 24 -9.26 14.31 21.90
C ALA A 24 -8.88 15.62 21.21
N SER A 25 -7.67 16.13 21.48
CA SER A 25 -7.20 17.35 20.84
C SER A 25 -7.28 17.11 19.35
N GLU A 26 -7.83 18.06 18.65
CA GLU A 26 -7.89 17.99 17.19
C GLU A 26 -6.46 17.89 16.66
N ALA A 27 -6.19 16.92 15.77
CA ALA A 27 -4.86 16.75 15.21
C ALA A 27 -4.43 18.03 14.50
N HIS A 28 -3.22 18.48 14.78
CA HIS A 28 -2.62 19.61 14.08
C HIS A 28 -2.18 19.15 12.70
N THR A 29 -2.39 20.00 11.71
CA THR A 29 -1.99 19.81 10.32
C THR A 29 -1.90 21.16 9.64
N ASN A 30 -1.23 21.23 8.49
CA ASN A 30 -1.27 22.41 7.65
C ASN A 30 -2.72 22.74 7.30
N PRO A 31 -3.19 24.01 7.46
CA PRO A 31 -4.55 24.40 7.10
C PRO A 31 -4.96 24.03 5.68
N LEU A 32 -4.03 23.99 4.74
CA LEU A 32 -4.23 23.59 3.35
C LEU A 32 -4.77 22.17 3.23
N ASN A 33 -4.41 21.27 4.14
CA ASN A 33 -4.86 19.88 4.15
C ASN A 33 -6.37 19.72 4.43
N ARG A 34 -7.02 20.78 4.92
CA ARG A 34 -8.46 20.81 5.19
C ARG A 34 -9.26 21.52 4.10
N ASP A 35 -8.60 21.99 3.04
CA ASP A 35 -9.27 22.65 1.92
C ASP A 35 -10.27 21.69 1.25
N PRO A 36 -11.47 22.15 0.90
CA PRO A 36 -12.48 21.33 0.19
C PRO A 36 -11.96 20.73 -1.12
N LEU A 37 -11.12 21.44 -1.86
CA LEU A 37 -10.54 20.95 -3.13
C LEU A 37 -9.54 19.80 -2.87
N VAL A 38 -8.76 19.88 -1.79
CA VAL A 38 -7.85 18.80 -1.35
C VAL A 38 -8.64 17.55 -0.98
N ARG A 39 -9.75 17.71 -0.24
CA ARG A 39 -10.63 16.60 0.11
C ARG A 39 -11.26 15.96 -1.14
N GLU A 40 -11.74 16.77 -2.09
CA GLU A 40 -12.29 16.26 -3.36
C GLU A 40 -11.23 15.53 -4.18
N ALA A 41 -9.99 16.04 -4.19
CA ALA A 41 -8.87 15.38 -4.87
C ALA A 41 -8.54 14.02 -4.26
N TYR A 42 -8.49 13.92 -2.92
CA TYR A 42 -8.29 12.64 -2.24
C TYR A 42 -9.44 11.66 -2.43
N GLU A 43 -10.69 12.12 -2.50
CA GLU A 43 -11.83 11.26 -2.84
C GLU A 43 -11.64 10.60 -4.22
N ARG A 44 -11.15 11.36 -5.21
CA ARG A 44 -10.78 10.80 -6.52
C ARG A 44 -9.59 9.85 -6.42
N PHE A 45 -8.55 10.23 -5.68
CA PHE A 45 -7.32 9.47 -5.49
C PHE A 45 -7.60 8.07 -4.92
N TYR A 46 -8.37 7.99 -3.82
CA TYR A 46 -8.73 6.72 -3.19
C TYR A 46 -9.81 5.92 -3.92
N ASN A 47 -10.41 6.45 -4.98
CA ASN A 47 -11.22 5.71 -5.92
C ASN A 47 -10.45 5.37 -7.21
N LEU A 48 -9.12 5.49 -7.21
CA LEU A 48 -8.20 5.21 -8.33
C LEU A 48 -8.45 6.08 -9.58
N ASP A 49 -9.22 7.17 -9.47
CA ASP A 49 -9.34 8.20 -10.49
C ASP A 49 -8.15 9.17 -10.38
N TYR A 50 -6.93 8.65 -10.63
CA TYR A 50 -5.71 9.44 -10.56
C TYR A 50 -5.72 10.64 -11.50
N PRO A 51 -6.19 10.55 -12.77
CA PRO A 51 -6.29 11.73 -13.62
C PRO A 51 -7.15 12.84 -13.01
N GLY A 52 -8.31 12.47 -12.45
CA GLY A 52 -9.18 13.44 -11.79
C GLY A 52 -8.60 14.01 -10.49
N ALA A 53 -7.82 13.23 -9.75
CA ALA A 53 -7.10 13.69 -8.56
C ALA A 53 -5.96 14.67 -8.95
N VAL A 54 -5.15 14.30 -9.94
CA VAL A 54 -4.03 15.13 -10.43
C VAL A 54 -4.54 16.48 -10.94
N GLU A 55 -5.63 16.51 -11.73
CA GLU A 55 -6.23 17.77 -12.21
C GLU A 55 -6.58 18.72 -11.06
N ARG A 56 -7.14 18.19 -9.97
CA ARG A 56 -7.53 18.99 -8.79
C ARG A 56 -6.33 19.48 -8.02
N PHE A 57 -5.35 18.64 -7.81
CA PHE A 57 -4.11 19.05 -7.15
C PHE A 57 -3.27 20.01 -8.00
N GLU A 58 -3.29 19.94 -9.35
CA GLU A 58 -2.71 20.95 -10.23
C GLU A 58 -3.38 22.31 -10.04
N ARG A 59 -4.71 22.34 -10.03
CA ARG A 59 -5.44 23.58 -9.76
C ARG A 59 -5.13 24.15 -8.36
N PHE A 60 -5.00 23.27 -7.37
CA PHE A 60 -4.65 23.64 -6.00
C PHE A 60 -3.23 24.22 -5.93
N HIS A 61 -2.26 23.55 -6.53
CA HIS A 61 -0.87 24.01 -6.61
C HIS A 61 -0.75 25.37 -7.31
N LEU A 62 -1.44 25.56 -8.43
CA LEU A 62 -1.48 26.84 -9.15
C LEU A 62 -2.10 27.97 -8.31
N ALA A 63 -3.03 27.67 -7.43
CA ALA A 63 -3.64 28.64 -6.52
C ALA A 63 -2.74 29.00 -5.32
N HIS A 64 -1.74 28.18 -5.00
CA HIS A 64 -0.82 28.34 -3.86
C HIS A 64 0.64 28.29 -4.32
N PRO A 65 1.08 29.22 -5.18
CA PRO A 65 2.43 29.19 -5.75
C PRO A 65 3.48 29.42 -4.64
N GLY A 66 4.52 28.57 -4.66
CA GLY A 66 5.61 28.64 -3.68
C GLY A 66 5.27 28.05 -2.30
N ASP A 67 4.13 27.33 -2.17
CA ASP A 67 3.83 26.59 -0.96
C ASP A 67 4.23 25.12 -1.10
N PRO A 68 5.18 24.63 -0.28
CA PRO A 68 5.70 23.26 -0.41
C PRO A 68 4.65 22.17 -0.14
N GLU A 69 3.60 22.46 0.66
CA GLU A 69 2.52 21.51 0.91
C GLU A 69 1.67 21.31 -0.34
N ALA A 70 1.32 22.40 -1.04
CA ALA A 70 0.55 22.32 -2.28
C ALA A 70 1.30 21.54 -3.37
N THR A 71 2.62 21.75 -3.48
CA THR A 71 3.48 20.98 -4.38
C THR A 71 3.60 19.51 -3.96
N ALA A 72 3.66 19.22 -2.64
CA ALA A 72 3.73 17.86 -2.11
C ALA A 72 2.45 17.06 -2.39
N LEU A 73 1.27 17.67 -2.24
CA LEU A 73 -0.03 17.08 -2.54
C LEU A 73 -0.12 16.67 -4.04
N LEU A 74 0.32 17.54 -4.94
CA LEU A 74 0.38 17.23 -6.37
C LEU A 74 1.37 16.09 -6.65
N LEU A 75 2.57 16.16 -6.07
CA LEU A 75 3.61 15.14 -6.22
C LEU A 75 3.10 13.76 -5.78
N ASN A 76 2.39 13.70 -4.65
CA ASN A 76 1.80 12.47 -4.15
C ASN A 76 0.90 11.81 -5.22
N ALA A 77 -0.04 12.58 -5.77
CA ALA A 77 -0.95 12.06 -6.79
C ALA A 77 -0.23 11.60 -8.06
N VAL A 78 0.77 12.36 -8.53
CA VAL A 78 1.53 12.02 -9.74
C VAL A 78 2.39 10.77 -9.54
N ILE A 79 3.02 10.60 -8.38
CA ILE A 79 3.78 9.38 -8.05
C ILE A 79 2.86 8.16 -8.02
N PHE A 80 1.73 8.23 -7.31
CA PHE A 80 0.83 7.09 -7.20
C PHE A 80 0.16 6.74 -8.53
N GLN A 81 -0.13 7.72 -9.38
CA GLN A 81 -0.56 7.49 -10.77
C GLN A 81 0.48 6.66 -11.54
N GLU A 82 1.76 7.01 -11.44
CA GLU A 82 2.84 6.28 -12.11
C GLU A 82 3.06 4.89 -11.51
N LEU A 83 3.03 4.75 -10.18
CA LEU A 83 3.13 3.45 -9.52
C LEU A 83 1.96 2.53 -9.91
N TYR A 84 0.75 3.08 -10.06
CA TYR A 84 -0.42 2.33 -10.54
C TYR A 84 -0.24 1.87 -11.98
N ARG A 85 0.24 2.77 -12.87
CA ARG A 85 0.55 2.45 -14.27
C ARG A 85 1.55 1.30 -14.39
N LEU A 86 2.53 1.25 -13.48
CA LEU A 86 3.60 0.26 -13.43
C LEU A 86 3.24 -1.03 -12.66
N ASP A 87 2.00 -1.18 -12.20
CA ASP A 87 1.53 -2.30 -11.35
C ASP A 87 2.30 -2.45 -10.02
N LEU A 88 2.87 -1.36 -9.52
CA LEU A 88 3.68 -1.36 -8.30
C LEU A 88 2.86 -1.10 -7.02
N LEU A 89 1.54 -1.00 -7.10
CA LEU A 89 0.66 -0.85 -5.92
C LEU A 89 0.07 -2.18 -5.44
N ASP A 90 0.28 -3.29 -6.15
CA ASP A 90 -0.08 -4.61 -5.65
C ASP A 90 0.84 -5.03 -4.50
N THR A 91 0.30 -5.11 -3.30
CA THR A 91 1.06 -5.42 -2.08
C THR A 91 1.63 -6.84 -2.07
N THR A 92 1.17 -7.74 -2.96
CA THR A 92 1.72 -9.09 -3.10
C THR A 92 3.21 -9.07 -3.43
N PHE A 93 3.68 -8.05 -4.16
CA PHE A 93 5.10 -7.86 -4.46
C PHE A 93 5.94 -7.64 -3.20
N TYR A 94 5.37 -7.01 -2.17
CA TYR A 94 6.07 -6.60 -0.95
C TYR A 94 5.86 -7.57 0.22
N ALA A 95 5.10 -8.64 0.02
CA ALA A 95 4.80 -9.63 1.05
C ALA A 95 6.07 -10.32 1.62
N ASN A 96 7.16 -10.36 0.85
CA ASN A 96 8.45 -10.91 1.26
C ASN A 96 9.61 -10.10 0.63
N ASP A 97 10.86 -10.44 0.99
CA ASP A 97 12.04 -9.70 0.51
C ASP A 97 12.44 -10.04 -0.94
N GLY A 98 11.74 -10.95 -1.62
CA GLY A 98 12.03 -11.34 -3.00
C GLY A 98 11.93 -10.18 -3.99
N PHE A 99 11.13 -9.15 -3.69
CA PHE A 99 11.01 -7.97 -4.54
C PHE A 99 12.34 -7.18 -4.61
N LEU A 100 13.17 -7.19 -3.56
CA LEU A 100 14.46 -6.51 -3.54
C LEU A 100 15.47 -7.13 -4.51
N THR A 101 15.36 -8.42 -4.77
CA THR A 101 16.28 -9.20 -5.62
C THR A 101 15.70 -9.53 -6.98
N GLY A 102 14.37 -9.50 -7.13
CA GLY A 102 13.65 -9.81 -8.37
C GLY A 102 14.00 -8.80 -9.48
N ARG A 103 14.09 -9.27 -10.73
CA ARG A 103 14.19 -8.39 -11.91
C ARG A 103 12.78 -8.10 -12.40
N HIS A 104 12.22 -6.96 -11.99
CA HIS A 104 11.01 -6.44 -12.63
C HIS A 104 11.47 -5.43 -13.67
N ALA A 105 11.15 -5.68 -14.94
CA ALA A 105 11.34 -4.68 -15.98
C ALA A 105 10.19 -3.66 -15.84
N THR A 106 10.46 -2.52 -15.24
CA THR A 106 9.55 -1.38 -15.30
C THR A 106 9.86 -0.60 -16.57
N GLU A 107 8.88 -0.42 -17.42
CA GLU A 107 9.02 0.48 -18.57
C GLU A 107 8.80 1.91 -18.04
N GLU A 108 9.91 2.54 -17.63
CA GLU A 108 9.92 3.89 -17.10
C GLU A 108 9.51 4.87 -18.22
N ASP A 109 8.57 5.78 -17.92
CA ASP A 109 8.25 6.91 -18.78
C ASP A 109 9.16 8.10 -18.40
N PRO A 110 10.08 8.52 -19.28
CA PRO A 110 10.98 9.65 -19.01
C PRO A 110 10.23 10.95 -18.67
N LYS A 111 9.06 11.18 -19.26
CA LYS A 111 8.26 12.39 -19.00
C LYS A 111 7.66 12.35 -17.59
N ALA A 112 7.11 11.20 -17.18
CA ALA A 112 6.62 11.00 -15.82
C ALA A 112 7.75 11.15 -14.80
N ARG A 113 8.91 10.57 -15.08
CA ARG A 113 10.11 10.71 -14.26
C ARG A 113 10.53 12.16 -14.07
N ASP A 114 10.71 12.88 -15.17
CA ASP A 114 11.14 14.29 -15.13
C ASP A 114 10.13 15.16 -14.37
N ARG A 115 8.84 14.92 -14.55
CA ARG A 115 7.78 15.60 -13.81
C ARG A 115 7.86 15.30 -12.31
N ILE A 116 7.97 14.03 -11.91
CA ILE A 116 8.06 13.60 -10.52
C ILE A 116 9.28 14.21 -9.83
N LEU A 117 10.46 14.09 -10.45
CA LEU A 117 11.68 14.64 -9.88
C LEU A 117 11.67 16.16 -9.85
N GLY A 118 11.10 16.82 -10.87
CA GLY A 118 10.91 18.26 -10.92
C GLY A 118 10.06 18.79 -9.78
N LEU A 119 8.87 18.22 -9.55
CA LEU A 119 7.98 18.57 -8.44
C LEU A 119 8.64 18.31 -7.07
N ALA A 120 9.34 17.18 -6.92
CA ALA A 120 10.03 16.88 -5.68
C ALA A 120 11.13 17.91 -5.37
N ASP A 121 11.92 18.32 -6.37
CA ASP A 121 12.98 19.31 -6.21
C ASP A 121 12.40 20.72 -6.00
N GLU A 122 11.26 21.04 -6.59
CA GLU A 122 10.51 22.28 -6.36
C GLU A 122 10.06 22.39 -4.92
N ALA A 123 9.28 21.42 -4.41
CA ALA A 123 8.79 21.41 -3.04
C ALA A 123 9.92 21.45 -2.01
N ILE A 124 11.03 20.74 -2.24
CA ILE A 124 12.19 20.79 -1.35
C ILE A 124 12.81 22.19 -1.32
N ARG A 125 12.95 22.87 -2.48
CA ARG A 125 13.49 24.25 -2.51
C ARG A 125 12.56 25.23 -1.82
N GLU A 126 11.26 25.12 -1.99
CA GLU A 126 10.26 25.97 -1.32
C GLU A 126 10.31 25.79 0.19
N ALA A 127 10.35 24.55 0.64
CA ALA A 127 10.49 24.23 2.07
C ALA A 127 11.83 24.73 2.65
N ASP A 128 12.95 24.49 1.96
CA ASP A 128 14.26 24.97 2.40
C ASP A 128 14.32 26.49 2.49
N TRP A 129 13.67 27.22 1.60
CA TRP A 129 13.55 28.67 1.67
C TRP A 129 12.78 29.14 2.91
N ARG A 130 11.66 28.50 3.27
CA ARG A 130 10.89 28.79 4.50
C ARG A 130 11.72 28.48 5.75
N ILE A 131 12.34 27.30 5.79
CA ILE A 131 13.15 26.82 6.92
C ILE A 131 14.39 27.70 7.12
N SER A 132 14.99 28.24 6.04
CA SER A 132 16.12 29.17 6.16
C SER A 132 15.77 30.48 6.91
N ARG A 133 14.49 30.86 6.93
CA ARG A 133 13.96 32.04 7.63
C ARG A 133 13.42 31.73 9.00
N ASN A 134 12.85 30.54 9.15
CA ASN A 134 12.36 30.03 10.41
C ASN A 134 12.70 28.53 10.53
N ALA A 135 13.77 28.21 11.24
CA ALA A 135 14.22 26.83 11.44
C ALA A 135 13.18 25.92 12.14
N ASN A 136 12.15 26.50 12.73
CA ASN A 136 11.05 25.82 13.40
C ASN A 136 9.72 25.96 12.63
N ASP A 137 9.77 26.23 11.33
CA ASP A 137 8.58 26.20 10.48
C ASP A 137 8.08 24.76 10.32
N ILE A 138 7.10 24.40 11.14
CA ILE A 138 6.59 23.03 11.28
C ILE A 138 6.02 22.53 9.95
N ASP A 139 5.21 23.35 9.27
CA ASP A 139 4.59 22.99 8.00
C ASP A 139 5.63 22.76 6.90
N ALA A 140 6.66 23.61 6.83
CA ALA A 140 7.73 23.45 5.85
C ALA A 140 8.62 22.23 6.15
N LEU A 141 8.87 21.92 7.43
CA LEU A 141 9.58 20.71 7.84
C LEU A 141 8.80 19.46 7.45
N PHE A 142 7.49 19.41 7.75
CA PHE A 142 6.60 18.32 7.39
C PHE A 142 6.56 18.11 5.88
N ALA A 143 6.26 19.14 5.10
CA ALA A 143 6.21 19.05 3.64
C ALA A 143 7.53 18.52 3.06
N ARG A 144 8.69 19.00 3.56
CA ARG A 144 10.01 18.54 3.12
C ARG A 144 10.26 17.08 3.45
N GLY A 145 9.92 16.64 4.66
CA GLY A 145 10.03 15.26 5.10
C GLY A 145 9.15 14.34 4.26
N TRP A 146 7.89 14.71 4.08
CA TRP A 146 6.95 13.95 3.26
C TRP A 146 7.41 13.84 1.81
N VAL A 147 7.81 14.94 1.15
CA VAL A 147 8.35 14.93 -0.21
C VAL A 147 9.60 14.04 -0.33
N ARG A 148 10.51 14.08 0.65
CA ARG A 148 11.69 13.18 0.68
C ARG A 148 11.27 11.72 0.75
N SER A 149 10.22 11.38 1.50
CA SER A 149 9.69 10.02 1.59
C SER A 149 9.03 9.57 0.28
N LEU A 150 8.27 10.44 -0.38
CA LEU A 150 7.68 10.21 -1.70
C LEU A 150 8.76 9.99 -2.77
N LYS A 151 9.78 10.86 -2.81
CA LYS A 151 10.94 10.71 -3.70
C LYS A 151 11.71 9.43 -3.42
N CYS A 152 11.87 9.04 -2.14
CA CYS A 152 12.45 7.77 -1.74
C CYS A 152 11.65 6.60 -2.31
N THR A 153 10.33 6.63 -2.19
CA THR A 153 9.43 5.59 -2.71
C THR A 153 9.62 5.43 -4.23
N TYR A 154 9.60 6.52 -4.99
CA TYR A 154 9.81 6.47 -6.43
C TYR A 154 11.18 5.89 -6.80
N ILE A 155 12.26 6.41 -6.22
CA ILE A 155 13.63 5.95 -6.49
C ILE A 155 13.83 4.48 -6.10
N ALA A 156 13.26 4.04 -4.98
CA ALA A 156 13.39 2.66 -4.52
C ALA A 156 12.57 1.68 -5.37
N MET A 157 11.33 2.04 -5.71
CA MET A 157 10.39 1.14 -6.37
C MET A 157 10.55 1.13 -7.89
N VAL A 158 10.82 2.28 -8.52
CA VAL A 158 10.93 2.43 -9.97
C VAL A 158 12.38 2.36 -10.43
N GLU A 159 13.23 3.24 -9.91
CA GLU A 159 14.66 3.32 -10.32
C GLU A 159 15.55 2.27 -9.63
N ARG A 160 15.06 1.60 -8.56
CA ARG A 160 15.78 0.60 -7.77
C ARG A 160 17.08 1.14 -7.15
N GLY A 161 17.12 2.43 -6.92
CA GLY A 161 18.21 3.16 -6.31
C GLY A 161 18.24 3.03 -4.78
N TYR A 162 18.32 1.81 -4.22
CA TYR A 162 18.13 1.56 -2.78
C TYR A 162 19.05 2.38 -1.88
N GLY A 163 20.31 2.62 -2.28
CA GLY A 163 21.25 3.43 -1.50
C GLY A 163 20.86 4.91 -1.47
N ALA A 164 20.37 5.46 -2.59
CA ALA A 164 19.85 6.83 -2.67
C ALA A 164 18.53 6.94 -1.90
N GLY A 165 17.64 5.98 -2.07
CA GLY A 165 16.40 5.88 -1.33
C GLY A 165 16.61 5.87 0.18
N PHE A 166 17.54 5.06 0.70
CA PHE A 166 17.83 5.01 2.12
C PHE A 166 18.32 6.35 2.69
N ARG A 167 19.16 7.07 1.95
CA ARG A 167 19.60 8.44 2.37
C ARG A 167 18.43 9.42 2.43
N LEU A 168 17.50 9.33 1.48
CA LEU A 168 16.28 10.15 1.48
C LEU A 168 15.37 9.79 2.65
N ALA A 169 15.15 8.50 2.90
CA ALA A 169 14.34 8.01 4.01
C ALA A 169 14.88 8.49 5.37
N THR A 170 16.21 8.48 5.56
CA THR A 170 16.83 8.99 6.79
C THR A 170 16.57 10.48 6.95
N LYS A 171 16.77 11.29 5.89
CA LYS A 171 16.50 12.72 5.94
C LYS A 171 15.01 13.03 6.13
N ALA A 172 14.13 12.25 5.53
CA ALA A 172 12.68 12.36 5.73
C ALA A 172 12.32 12.14 7.22
N LYS A 173 12.82 11.03 7.78
CA LYS A 173 12.64 10.74 9.21
C LYS A 173 13.15 11.87 10.11
N ASP A 174 14.32 12.43 9.83
CA ASP A 174 14.89 13.51 10.65
C ASP A 174 14.00 14.75 10.63
N ASP A 175 13.42 15.12 9.47
CA ASP A 175 12.45 16.21 9.36
C ASP A 175 11.18 15.92 10.18
N GLU A 176 10.60 14.72 10.02
CA GLU A 176 9.35 14.36 10.71
C GLU A 176 9.55 14.21 12.23
N GLU A 177 10.67 13.67 12.68
CA GLU A 177 11.01 13.65 14.10
C GLU A 177 11.17 15.08 14.65
N ARG A 178 11.70 16.01 13.85
CA ARG A 178 11.77 17.41 14.24
C ARG A 178 10.39 18.05 14.34
N VAL A 179 9.48 17.76 13.41
CA VAL A 179 8.06 18.16 13.50
C VAL A 179 7.46 17.67 14.81
N LEU A 180 7.59 16.38 15.12
CA LEU A 180 7.03 15.76 16.32
C LEU A 180 7.66 16.27 17.63
N GLN A 181 8.91 16.75 17.59
CA GLN A 181 9.55 17.43 18.74
C GLN A 181 8.97 18.83 18.97
N LEU A 182 8.64 19.55 17.90
CA LEU A 182 8.07 20.90 17.97
C LEU A 182 6.58 20.86 18.28
N ASP A 183 5.87 19.89 17.71
CA ASP A 183 4.44 19.68 17.88
C ASP A 183 4.08 18.17 17.86
N PRO A 184 3.95 17.54 19.03
CA PRO A 184 3.57 16.11 19.12
C PRO A 184 2.18 15.79 18.56
N GLU A 185 1.32 16.81 18.40
CA GLU A 185 -0.03 16.67 17.86
C GLU A 185 -0.10 16.78 16.33
N TYR A 186 1.02 17.06 15.66
CA TYR A 186 1.12 16.99 14.20
C TYR A 186 1.20 15.53 13.74
N VAL A 187 0.06 14.85 13.83
CA VAL A 187 -0.03 13.37 13.75
C VAL A 187 0.37 12.83 12.38
N ASP A 188 0.15 13.60 11.31
CA ASP A 188 0.52 13.18 9.95
C ASP A 188 2.02 12.85 9.81
N ALA A 189 2.90 13.52 10.57
CA ALA A 189 4.33 13.23 10.61
C ALA A 189 4.67 11.79 11.08
N LYS A 190 3.75 11.15 11.81
CA LYS A 190 3.92 9.78 12.33
C LYS A 190 3.87 8.73 11.23
N LEU A 191 3.31 9.02 10.05
CA LEU A 191 3.34 8.09 8.92
C LEU A 191 4.79 7.78 8.51
N VAL A 192 5.54 8.81 8.12
CA VAL A 192 6.91 8.65 7.61
C VAL A 192 7.86 8.15 8.69
N ALA A 193 7.79 8.76 9.89
CA ALA A 193 8.61 8.33 11.02
C ALA A 193 8.29 6.87 11.42
N GLY A 194 7.02 6.48 11.45
CA GLY A 194 6.58 5.12 11.77
C GLY A 194 7.01 4.08 10.76
N VAL A 195 6.89 4.39 9.45
CA VAL A 195 7.39 3.52 8.37
C VAL A 195 8.89 3.30 8.52
N TYR A 196 9.67 4.36 8.72
CA TYR A 196 11.11 4.25 8.92
C TYR A 196 11.46 3.37 10.13
N GLN A 197 10.85 3.63 11.29
CA GLN A 197 11.08 2.86 12.51
C GLN A 197 10.77 1.37 12.30
N TYR A 198 9.66 1.06 11.63
CA TYR A 198 9.29 -0.32 11.37
C TYR A 198 10.27 -0.99 10.39
N VAL A 199 10.56 -0.37 9.24
CA VAL A 199 11.40 -0.96 8.19
C VAL A 199 12.81 -1.20 8.71
N VAL A 200 13.44 -0.24 9.37
CA VAL A 200 14.78 -0.41 9.98
C VAL A 200 14.72 -1.46 11.09
N GLY A 201 13.67 -1.46 11.91
CA GLY A 201 13.44 -2.48 12.94
C GLY A 201 13.19 -3.88 12.40
N ALA A 202 12.74 -4.02 11.15
CA ALA A 202 12.48 -5.30 10.49
C ALA A 202 13.69 -5.87 9.73
N LEU A 203 14.76 -5.09 9.52
CA LEU A 203 15.94 -5.56 8.81
C LEU A 203 16.55 -6.81 9.46
N PRO A 204 17.09 -7.77 8.69
CA PRO A 204 17.83 -8.90 9.21
C PRO A 204 19.03 -8.46 10.06
N TRP A 205 19.38 -9.25 11.07
CA TRP A 205 20.39 -8.88 12.06
C TRP A 205 21.78 -8.50 11.48
N PRO A 206 22.30 -9.09 10.37
CA PRO A 206 23.58 -8.66 9.83
C PRO A 206 23.54 -7.21 9.32
N PHE A 207 22.43 -6.81 8.69
CA PHE A 207 22.23 -5.43 8.25
C PHE A 207 22.06 -4.47 9.44
N LYS A 208 21.34 -4.91 10.49
CA LYS A 208 21.23 -4.11 11.74
C LYS A 208 22.56 -3.84 12.38
N LEU A 209 23.49 -4.81 12.39
CA LEU A 209 24.84 -4.57 12.89
C LEU A 209 25.57 -3.51 12.07
N LEU A 210 25.50 -3.63 10.74
CA LEU A 210 26.19 -2.71 9.83
C LEU A 210 25.69 -1.27 10.00
N ILE A 211 24.38 -1.07 10.05
CA ILE A 211 23.80 0.28 10.22
C ILE A 211 23.83 0.75 11.67
N GLY A 212 23.84 -0.15 12.65
CA GLY A 212 23.94 0.17 14.07
C GLY A 212 25.27 0.82 14.45
N PHE A 213 26.37 0.46 13.79
CA PHE A 213 27.65 1.17 13.92
C PHE A 213 27.59 2.63 13.46
N ALA A 214 26.62 2.97 12.57
CA ALA A 214 26.35 4.34 12.16
C ALA A 214 25.31 5.05 13.05
N GLY A 215 24.90 4.45 14.19
CA GLY A 215 23.89 5.00 15.09
C GLY A 215 22.46 4.90 14.58
N ILE A 216 22.20 4.14 13.53
CA ILE A 216 20.87 3.95 12.93
C ILE A 216 20.15 2.84 13.68
N THR A 217 19.01 3.19 14.30
CA THR A 217 18.17 2.27 15.07
C THR A 217 16.72 2.34 14.60
N GLY A 218 15.99 1.25 14.78
CA GLY A 218 14.57 1.19 14.47
C GLY A 218 13.86 0.14 15.35
N SER A 219 12.58 0.36 15.57
CA SER A 219 11.74 -0.52 16.39
C SER A 219 10.41 -0.80 15.68
N LYS A 220 10.14 -2.06 15.36
CA LYS A 220 8.86 -2.50 14.78
C LYS A 220 7.66 -2.09 15.65
N THR A 221 7.77 -2.26 16.96
CA THR A 221 6.69 -1.93 17.91
C THR A 221 6.42 -0.44 17.94
N GLN A 222 7.46 0.38 18.01
CA GLN A 222 7.33 1.84 17.98
C GLN A 222 6.78 2.31 16.63
N GLY A 223 7.29 1.76 15.52
CA GLY A 223 6.79 2.07 14.18
C GLY A 223 5.30 1.77 14.03
N LEU A 224 4.85 0.58 14.45
CA LEU A 224 3.42 0.24 14.42
C LEU A 224 2.57 1.13 15.34
N ALA A 225 3.09 1.53 16.52
CA ALA A 225 2.37 2.45 17.40
C ALA A 225 2.18 3.83 16.75
N MET A 226 3.22 4.37 16.11
CA MET A 226 3.14 5.64 15.37
C MET A 226 2.17 5.55 14.19
N LEU A 227 2.24 4.47 13.42
CA LEU A 227 1.32 4.22 12.30
C LEU A 227 -0.13 4.07 12.78
N ASN A 228 -0.39 3.40 13.90
CA ASN A 228 -1.72 3.31 14.46
C ASN A 228 -2.28 4.68 14.88
N ASP A 229 -1.46 5.56 15.43
CA ASP A 229 -1.90 6.92 15.75
C ASP A 229 -2.22 7.71 14.47
N ALA A 230 -1.36 7.66 13.44
CA ALA A 230 -1.64 8.24 12.13
C ALA A 230 -2.92 7.66 11.49
N ALA A 231 -3.14 6.34 11.59
CA ALA A 231 -4.32 5.65 11.06
C ALA A 231 -5.65 6.05 11.73
N HIS A 232 -5.60 6.57 12.96
CA HIS A 232 -6.80 6.99 13.69
C HIS A 232 -7.00 8.51 13.68
N ARG A 233 -5.94 9.29 13.71
CA ARG A 233 -5.97 10.73 13.95
C ARG A 233 -5.37 11.57 12.83
N GLY A 234 -4.64 10.96 11.88
CA GLY A 234 -4.06 11.66 10.72
C GLY A 234 -5.14 12.36 9.89
N VAL A 235 -4.81 13.49 9.29
CA VAL A 235 -5.71 14.26 8.44
C VAL A 235 -5.59 13.83 6.99
N ILE A 236 -4.37 13.82 6.44
CA ILE A 236 -4.10 13.38 5.07
C ILE A 236 -3.44 12.00 4.98
N THR A 237 -2.90 11.49 6.08
CA THR A 237 -2.14 10.24 6.11
C THR A 237 -2.91 9.03 6.65
N GLN A 238 -4.19 9.22 7.01
CA GLN A 238 -4.99 8.19 7.67
C GLN A 238 -5.13 6.92 6.84
N ILE A 239 -5.41 7.06 5.56
CA ILE A 239 -5.65 5.93 4.65
C ILE A 239 -4.34 5.24 4.30
N GLU A 240 -3.28 6.00 4.00
CA GLU A 240 -1.93 5.47 3.76
C GLU A 240 -1.41 4.71 4.98
N ALA A 241 -1.59 5.25 6.19
CA ALA A 241 -1.17 4.59 7.42
C ALA A 241 -1.86 3.22 7.60
N ARG A 242 -3.18 3.15 7.34
CA ARG A 242 -3.93 1.88 7.37
C ARG A 242 -3.43 0.91 6.30
N THR A 243 -3.16 1.37 5.09
CA THR A 243 -2.64 0.55 3.99
C THR A 243 -1.26 -0.02 4.35
N VAL A 244 -0.37 0.80 4.89
CA VAL A 244 0.96 0.37 5.34
C VAL A 244 0.87 -0.61 6.51
N ILE A 245 -0.04 -0.40 7.48
CA ILE A 245 -0.29 -1.35 8.57
C ILE A 245 -0.73 -2.71 8.01
N ALA A 246 -1.65 -2.74 7.05
CA ALA A 246 -2.09 -3.99 6.43
C ALA A 246 -0.93 -4.74 5.76
N LEU A 247 -0.06 -4.02 5.03
CA LEU A 247 1.15 -4.59 4.43
C LEU A 247 2.10 -5.16 5.49
N PHE A 248 2.35 -4.44 6.58
CA PHE A 248 3.25 -4.91 7.63
C PHE A 248 2.67 -6.12 8.40
N LEU A 249 1.36 -6.12 8.66
CA LEU A 249 0.67 -7.27 9.24
C LEU A 249 0.74 -8.50 8.32
N ARG A 250 0.60 -8.31 7.00
CA ARG A 250 0.78 -9.38 6.00
C ARG A 250 2.20 -9.96 6.06
N ARG A 251 3.24 -9.12 6.09
CA ARG A 251 4.64 -9.55 6.22
C ARG A 251 4.91 -10.34 7.52
N GLU A 252 4.14 -10.08 8.58
CA GLU A 252 4.21 -10.80 9.84
C GLU A 252 3.28 -12.03 9.90
N ALA A 253 2.64 -12.40 8.79
CA ALA A 253 1.63 -13.46 8.70
C ALA A 253 0.43 -13.25 9.66
N ARG A 254 0.18 -12.02 10.10
CA ARG A 254 -0.98 -11.62 10.91
C ARG A 254 -2.19 -11.34 10.01
N TYR A 255 -2.52 -12.31 9.17
CA TYR A 255 -3.50 -12.15 8.09
C TYR A 255 -4.88 -11.71 8.58
N LYS A 256 -5.37 -12.27 9.70
CA LYS A 256 -6.70 -11.92 10.24
C LYS A 256 -6.81 -10.44 10.59
N GLU A 257 -5.76 -9.88 11.17
CA GLU A 257 -5.72 -8.46 11.51
C GLU A 257 -5.59 -7.59 10.25
N ALA A 258 -4.75 -7.99 9.30
CA ALA A 258 -4.63 -7.32 8.01
C ALA A 258 -5.98 -7.28 7.27
N ILE A 259 -6.72 -8.40 7.21
CA ILE A 259 -8.07 -8.47 6.62
C ILE A 259 -9.03 -7.49 7.29
N GLN A 260 -8.99 -7.33 8.62
CA GLN A 260 -9.86 -6.37 9.31
C GLN A 260 -9.56 -4.93 8.91
N VAL A 261 -8.27 -4.57 8.79
CA VAL A 261 -7.85 -3.24 8.35
C VAL A 261 -8.31 -2.97 6.93
N VAL A 262 -8.05 -3.91 6.00
CA VAL A 262 -8.39 -3.76 4.58
C VAL A 262 -9.90 -3.73 4.36
N ARG A 263 -10.69 -4.50 5.12
CA ARG A 263 -12.15 -4.38 5.09
C ARG A 263 -12.64 -3.00 5.49
N GLY A 264 -12.01 -2.37 6.49
CA GLY A 264 -12.30 -0.99 6.86
C GLY A 264 -12.03 -0.03 5.70
N LEU A 265 -10.93 -0.21 4.96
CA LEU A 265 -10.60 0.58 3.77
C LEU A 265 -11.59 0.34 2.63
N LYS A 266 -11.88 -0.93 2.30
CA LYS A 266 -12.89 -1.31 1.29
C LYS A 266 -14.28 -0.74 1.60
N ASN A 267 -14.69 -0.68 2.86
CA ASN A 267 -15.98 -0.11 3.25
C ASN A 267 -16.01 1.41 3.06
N LEU A 268 -14.89 2.11 3.23
CA LEU A 268 -14.77 3.55 2.98
C LEU A 268 -14.71 3.85 1.48
N TYR A 269 -13.99 3.04 0.72
CA TYR A 269 -13.74 3.21 -0.71
C TYR A 269 -14.10 1.92 -1.48
N PRO A 270 -15.41 1.61 -1.62
CA PRO A 270 -15.85 0.35 -2.25
C PRO A 270 -15.54 0.28 -3.74
N HIS A 271 -15.22 1.42 -4.37
CA HIS A 271 -14.82 1.53 -5.77
C HIS A 271 -13.31 1.47 -5.96
N ASP A 272 -12.53 1.36 -4.88
CA ASP A 272 -11.11 1.07 -4.95
C ASP A 272 -10.89 -0.41 -5.23
N TYR A 273 -10.46 -0.69 -6.45
CA TYR A 273 -10.14 -2.06 -6.90
C TYR A 273 -9.01 -2.70 -6.06
N LEU A 274 -7.99 -1.90 -5.66
CA LEU A 274 -6.83 -2.42 -4.95
C LEU A 274 -7.19 -2.90 -3.53
N PHE A 275 -8.08 -2.22 -2.82
CA PHE A 275 -8.54 -2.69 -1.51
C PHE A 275 -9.36 -3.98 -1.63
N CYS A 276 -10.17 -4.10 -2.69
CA CYS A 276 -10.89 -5.34 -2.97
C CYS A 276 -9.93 -6.49 -3.28
N LEU A 277 -8.91 -6.24 -4.12
CA LEU A 277 -7.89 -7.21 -4.49
C LEU A 277 -7.06 -7.63 -3.28
N GLU A 278 -6.68 -6.69 -2.43
CA GLU A 278 -5.88 -6.97 -1.23
C GLU A 278 -6.65 -7.84 -0.22
N GLU A 279 -7.95 -7.60 -0.01
CA GLU A 279 -8.75 -8.50 0.83
C GLU A 279 -8.74 -9.94 0.29
N ALA A 280 -8.92 -10.10 -1.02
CA ALA A 280 -8.89 -11.42 -1.67
C ALA A 280 -7.52 -12.10 -1.55
N ASN A 281 -6.44 -11.34 -1.78
CA ASN A 281 -5.07 -11.82 -1.63
C ASN A 281 -4.75 -12.24 -0.20
N LEU A 282 -5.14 -11.44 0.81
CA LEU A 282 -4.94 -11.75 2.22
C LEU A 282 -5.70 -13.01 2.65
N ARG A 283 -6.94 -13.19 2.18
CA ARG A 283 -7.71 -14.43 2.43
C ARG A 283 -7.04 -15.65 1.84
N LYS A 284 -6.51 -15.52 0.61
CA LYS A 284 -5.74 -16.58 -0.04
C LYS A 284 -4.50 -16.94 0.78
N ASP A 285 -3.73 -15.95 1.21
CA ASP A 285 -2.51 -16.13 2.00
C ASP A 285 -2.80 -16.68 3.41
N ALA A 286 -3.97 -16.36 3.97
CA ALA A 286 -4.45 -16.90 5.23
C ALA A 286 -4.92 -18.37 5.13
N GLY A 287 -5.00 -18.94 3.93
CA GLY A 287 -5.53 -20.27 3.69
C GLY A 287 -7.07 -20.36 3.76
N GLU A 288 -7.77 -19.22 3.71
CA GLU A 288 -9.24 -19.15 3.67
C GLU A 288 -9.76 -19.44 2.24
N GLY A 289 -9.40 -20.60 1.68
CA GLY A 289 -9.47 -20.91 0.26
C GLY A 289 -10.79 -20.55 -0.44
N MET A 290 -11.96 -21.03 0.06
CA MET A 290 -13.25 -20.70 -0.56
C MET A 290 -13.63 -19.22 -0.35
N ALA A 291 -13.33 -18.63 0.81
CA ALA A 291 -13.58 -17.22 1.04
C ALA A 291 -12.70 -16.32 0.15
N ALA A 292 -11.50 -16.77 -0.22
CA ALA A 292 -10.68 -16.10 -1.23
C ALA A 292 -11.31 -16.19 -2.62
N VAL A 293 -11.78 -17.38 -3.03
CA VAL A 293 -12.49 -17.59 -4.30
C VAL A 293 -13.69 -16.65 -4.40
N ASP A 294 -14.52 -16.58 -3.36
CA ASP A 294 -15.70 -15.70 -3.32
C ASP A 294 -15.31 -14.22 -3.43
N ALA A 295 -14.24 -13.79 -2.74
CA ALA A 295 -13.75 -12.42 -2.81
C ALA A 295 -13.27 -12.04 -4.23
N TYR A 296 -12.51 -12.91 -4.91
CA TYR A 296 -12.11 -12.66 -6.31
C TYR A 296 -13.32 -12.65 -7.25
N ARG A 297 -14.30 -13.54 -7.07
CA ARG A 297 -15.53 -13.54 -7.86
C ARG A 297 -16.35 -12.27 -7.65
N GLU A 298 -16.40 -11.74 -6.44
CA GLU A 298 -17.03 -10.45 -6.13
C GLU A 298 -16.38 -9.32 -6.93
N ILE A 299 -15.05 -9.25 -7.00
CA ILE A 299 -14.34 -8.26 -7.81
C ILE A 299 -14.76 -8.34 -9.27
N LEU A 300 -14.74 -9.56 -9.85
CA LEU A 300 -15.10 -9.78 -11.25
C LEU A 300 -16.57 -9.42 -11.54
N ALA A 301 -17.48 -9.76 -10.62
CA ALA A 301 -18.88 -9.38 -10.73
C ALA A 301 -19.10 -7.88 -10.66
N ASN A 302 -18.36 -7.19 -9.79
CA ASN A 302 -18.44 -5.74 -9.66
C ASN A 302 -17.84 -5.04 -10.88
N SER A 303 -16.75 -5.55 -11.45
CA SER A 303 -16.13 -4.98 -12.65
C SER A 303 -17.03 -5.06 -13.90
N ALA A 304 -18.00 -5.97 -13.92
CA ALA A 304 -19.01 -6.06 -14.99
C ALA A 304 -20.06 -4.93 -14.92
N LYS A 305 -20.13 -4.20 -13.79
CA LYS A 305 -21.04 -3.05 -13.63
C LYS A 305 -20.37 -1.80 -14.23
N PRO A 306 -21.02 -1.10 -15.20
CA PRO A 306 -20.41 0.09 -15.80
C PRO A 306 -20.00 1.13 -14.75
N GLY A 307 -18.73 1.55 -14.80
CA GLY A 307 -18.20 2.61 -13.94
C GLY A 307 -18.05 2.24 -12.46
N TYR A 308 -18.17 0.95 -12.09
CA TYR A 308 -18.00 0.55 -10.69
C TYR A 308 -16.55 0.75 -10.21
N PHE A 309 -15.58 0.36 -11.02
CA PHE A 309 -14.18 0.69 -10.82
C PHE A 309 -13.74 1.68 -11.90
N ALA A 310 -12.93 2.67 -11.54
CA ALA A 310 -12.40 3.64 -12.52
C ALA A 310 -11.46 2.93 -13.51
N GLU A 311 -10.56 2.11 -13.00
CA GLU A 311 -9.68 1.26 -13.78
C GLU A 311 -9.36 0.00 -12.96
N ALA A 312 -9.64 -1.18 -13.49
CA ALA A 312 -9.40 -2.45 -12.80
C ALA A 312 -8.37 -3.30 -13.54
N ARG A 313 -7.43 -3.83 -12.80
CA ARG A 313 -6.40 -4.78 -13.28
C ARG A 313 -6.94 -6.21 -13.18
N LEU A 314 -7.91 -6.54 -14.04
CA LEU A 314 -8.64 -7.79 -13.97
C LEU A 314 -7.75 -9.02 -14.15
N GLU A 315 -6.63 -8.89 -14.86
CA GLU A 315 -5.61 -9.93 -14.98
C GLU A 315 -5.09 -10.40 -13.62
N LEU A 316 -4.94 -9.49 -12.65
CA LEU A 316 -4.50 -9.82 -11.30
C LEU A 316 -5.60 -10.56 -10.52
N ALA A 317 -6.86 -10.14 -10.67
CA ALA A 317 -8.00 -10.81 -10.03
C ALA A 317 -8.21 -12.21 -10.59
N TYR A 318 -8.16 -12.39 -11.90
CA TYR A 318 -8.28 -13.71 -12.55
C TYR A 318 -7.11 -14.62 -12.16
N PHE A 319 -5.88 -14.09 -12.12
CA PHE A 319 -4.72 -14.87 -11.71
C PHE A 319 -4.84 -15.33 -10.25
N GLY A 320 -5.21 -14.42 -9.34
CA GLY A 320 -5.44 -14.73 -7.94
C GLY A 320 -6.58 -15.72 -7.71
N LEU A 321 -7.67 -15.62 -8.51
CA LEU A 321 -8.76 -16.61 -8.52
C LEU A 321 -8.25 -17.99 -8.92
N GLY A 322 -7.40 -18.05 -9.96
CA GLY A 322 -6.76 -19.29 -10.39
C GLY A 322 -5.93 -19.92 -9.29
N ASP A 323 -5.10 -19.13 -8.59
CA ASP A 323 -4.31 -19.59 -7.45
C ASP A 323 -5.19 -20.13 -6.31
N ALA A 324 -6.26 -19.42 -5.96
CA ALA A 324 -7.19 -19.83 -4.92
C ALA A 324 -7.92 -21.13 -5.26
N LEU A 325 -8.44 -21.25 -6.50
CA LEU A 325 -9.12 -22.46 -7.00
C LEU A 325 -8.15 -23.64 -7.07
N ARG A 326 -6.92 -23.44 -7.55
CA ARG A 326 -5.90 -24.49 -7.61
C ARG A 326 -5.56 -25.01 -6.20
N GLY A 327 -5.46 -24.11 -5.21
CA GLY A 327 -5.27 -24.49 -3.81
C GLY A 327 -6.42 -25.34 -3.24
N GLN A 328 -7.64 -25.14 -3.74
CA GLN A 328 -8.82 -25.94 -3.40
C GLN A 328 -8.99 -27.19 -4.28
N ARG A 329 -8.03 -27.50 -5.15
CA ARG A 329 -8.03 -28.62 -6.11
C ARG A 329 -9.15 -28.53 -7.18
N HIS A 330 -9.73 -27.35 -7.39
CA HIS A 330 -10.65 -27.06 -8.49
C HIS A 330 -9.87 -26.77 -9.78
N PHE A 331 -9.09 -27.78 -10.22
CA PHE A 331 -8.06 -27.59 -11.25
C PHE A 331 -8.60 -27.12 -12.60
N SER A 332 -9.77 -27.59 -13.03
CA SER A 332 -10.36 -27.16 -14.30
C SER A 332 -10.78 -25.68 -14.26
N GLU A 333 -11.44 -25.25 -13.18
CA GLU A 333 -11.83 -23.86 -13.00
C GLU A 333 -10.60 -22.95 -12.82
N ALA A 334 -9.56 -23.45 -12.12
CA ALA A 334 -8.29 -22.74 -11.96
C ALA A 334 -7.64 -22.47 -13.32
N ALA A 335 -7.58 -23.49 -14.19
CA ALA A 335 -7.01 -23.34 -15.53
C ALA A 335 -7.77 -22.29 -16.34
N GLN A 336 -9.11 -22.32 -16.33
CA GLN A 336 -9.93 -21.33 -17.01
C GLN A 336 -9.69 -19.90 -16.46
N ALA A 337 -9.56 -19.75 -15.14
CA ALA A 337 -9.27 -18.44 -14.54
C ALA A 337 -7.88 -17.91 -14.98
N TYR A 338 -6.86 -18.76 -15.03
CA TYR A 338 -5.55 -18.38 -15.56
C TYR A 338 -5.57 -18.03 -17.05
N GLU A 339 -6.35 -18.76 -17.87
CA GLU A 339 -6.55 -18.40 -19.28
C GLU A 339 -7.21 -17.00 -19.39
N GLN A 340 -8.24 -16.73 -18.59
CA GLN A 340 -8.85 -15.39 -18.57
C GLN A 340 -7.81 -14.31 -18.20
N ALA A 341 -6.96 -14.56 -17.21
CA ALA A 341 -5.87 -13.63 -16.87
C ALA A 341 -4.93 -13.40 -18.06
N ALA A 342 -4.57 -14.46 -18.81
CA ALA A 342 -3.66 -14.35 -19.96
C ALA A 342 -4.25 -13.57 -21.15
N TRP A 343 -5.58 -13.42 -21.21
CA TRP A 343 -6.27 -12.80 -22.34
C TRP A 343 -6.96 -11.48 -22.01
N THR A 344 -6.76 -10.93 -20.81
CA THR A 344 -7.18 -9.57 -20.50
C THR A 344 -6.44 -8.56 -21.38
N LYS A 345 -7.11 -7.42 -21.67
CA LYS A 345 -6.62 -6.41 -22.62
C LYS A 345 -5.25 -5.84 -22.26
N ASN A 346 -4.98 -5.64 -20.96
CA ASN A 346 -3.80 -4.94 -20.47
C ASN A 346 -2.78 -5.87 -19.79
N VAL A 347 -2.89 -7.19 -19.99
CA VAL A 347 -1.99 -8.15 -19.37
C VAL A 347 -0.53 -7.91 -19.79
N SER A 348 0.37 -7.82 -18.81
CA SER A 348 1.80 -7.74 -19.10
C SER A 348 2.32 -9.03 -19.73
N PRO A 349 3.35 -8.98 -20.61
CA PRO A 349 3.93 -10.17 -21.23
C PRO A 349 4.36 -11.22 -20.19
N GLU A 350 4.90 -10.77 -19.07
CA GLU A 350 5.34 -11.66 -17.98
C GLU A 350 4.16 -12.39 -17.33
N LEU A 351 3.10 -11.67 -16.98
CA LEU A 351 1.91 -12.25 -16.37
C LEU A 351 1.18 -13.18 -17.35
N LYS A 352 1.14 -12.84 -18.64
CA LYS A 352 0.59 -13.69 -19.68
C LYS A 352 1.28 -15.06 -19.74
N ILE A 353 2.61 -15.07 -19.80
CA ILE A 353 3.39 -16.31 -19.82
C ILE A 353 3.19 -17.11 -18.53
N ARG A 354 3.18 -16.44 -17.40
CA ARG A 354 2.94 -17.05 -16.09
C ARG A 354 1.55 -17.68 -16.00
N SER A 355 0.54 -17.00 -16.51
CA SER A 355 -0.85 -17.47 -16.51
C SER A 355 -1.02 -18.69 -17.41
N LEU A 356 -0.49 -18.65 -18.64
CA LEU A 356 -0.55 -19.79 -19.55
C LEU A 356 0.18 -21.03 -19.02
N LEU A 357 1.35 -20.85 -18.39
CA LEU A 357 2.05 -21.95 -17.73
C LEU A 357 1.20 -22.54 -16.59
N ALA A 358 0.62 -21.69 -15.74
CA ALA A 358 -0.21 -22.11 -14.61
C ALA A 358 -1.51 -22.80 -15.07
N ALA A 359 -2.11 -22.34 -16.17
CA ALA A 359 -3.27 -22.98 -16.81
C ALA A 359 -2.91 -24.40 -17.28
N GLY A 360 -1.81 -24.54 -18.03
CA GLY A 360 -1.34 -25.84 -18.49
C GLY A 360 -1.04 -26.80 -17.33
N GLU A 361 -0.38 -26.33 -16.28
CA GLU A 361 -0.13 -27.12 -15.06
C GLU A 361 -1.43 -27.56 -14.38
N SER A 362 -2.43 -26.69 -14.34
CA SER A 362 -3.74 -27.00 -13.75
C SER A 362 -4.52 -28.02 -14.59
N TYR A 363 -4.45 -27.91 -15.92
CA TYR A 363 -5.02 -28.92 -16.81
C TYR A 363 -4.33 -30.30 -16.70
N ASP A 364 -3.01 -30.33 -16.54
CA ASP A 364 -2.28 -31.58 -16.29
C ASP A 364 -2.77 -32.24 -14.99
N LEU A 365 -2.89 -31.46 -13.90
CA LEU A 365 -3.41 -31.93 -12.61
C LEU A 365 -4.85 -32.44 -12.70
N ASN A 366 -5.64 -31.92 -13.65
CA ASN A 366 -7.01 -32.34 -13.93
C ASN A 366 -7.10 -33.50 -14.96
N GLY A 367 -5.97 -34.01 -15.45
CA GLY A 367 -5.94 -35.07 -16.46
C GLY A 367 -6.29 -34.63 -17.89
N GLN A 368 -6.41 -33.34 -18.15
CA GLN A 368 -6.79 -32.75 -19.44
C GLN A 368 -5.54 -32.41 -20.28
N ARG A 369 -4.74 -33.43 -20.58
CA ARG A 369 -3.42 -33.31 -21.21
C ARG A 369 -3.41 -32.50 -22.52
N GLN A 370 -4.42 -32.63 -23.36
CA GLN A 370 -4.46 -31.93 -24.67
C GLN A 370 -4.54 -30.39 -24.43
N LEU A 371 -5.34 -29.96 -23.47
CA LEU A 371 -5.44 -28.54 -23.09
C LEU A 371 -4.13 -28.05 -22.45
N ALA A 372 -3.53 -28.86 -21.59
CA ALA A 372 -2.24 -28.55 -20.99
C ALA A 372 -1.14 -28.31 -22.05
N VAL A 373 -1.06 -29.19 -23.06
CA VAL A 373 -0.08 -29.07 -24.17
C VAL A 373 -0.29 -27.78 -24.96
N ARG A 374 -1.55 -27.42 -25.25
CA ARG A 374 -1.89 -26.17 -25.92
C ARG A 374 -1.37 -24.97 -25.16
N ASP A 375 -1.64 -24.89 -23.85
CA ASP A 375 -1.28 -23.73 -23.02
C ASP A 375 0.23 -23.64 -22.79
N TYR A 376 0.93 -24.76 -22.63
CA TYR A 376 2.39 -24.78 -22.59
C TYR A 376 3.00 -24.25 -23.89
N GLN A 377 2.44 -24.63 -25.06
CA GLN A 377 2.91 -24.13 -26.34
C GLN A 377 2.70 -22.61 -26.44
N MET A 378 1.50 -22.14 -26.08
CA MET A 378 1.21 -20.69 -26.05
C MET A 378 2.12 -19.91 -25.07
N ALA A 379 2.48 -20.49 -23.92
CA ALA A 379 3.42 -19.88 -22.99
C ALA A 379 4.83 -19.77 -23.60
N ILE A 380 5.28 -20.78 -24.34
CA ILE A 380 6.57 -20.77 -25.06
C ILE A 380 6.55 -19.71 -26.16
N ASP A 381 5.48 -19.66 -26.96
CA ASP A 381 5.36 -18.73 -28.09
C ASP A 381 5.30 -17.27 -27.60
N ALA A 382 4.67 -17.02 -26.44
CA ALA A 382 4.60 -15.70 -25.83
C ALA A 382 5.94 -15.18 -25.29
N GLY A 383 6.88 -16.06 -24.96
CA GLY A 383 8.20 -15.66 -24.45
C GLY A 383 9.23 -16.77 -24.50
N PRO A 384 9.74 -17.10 -25.70
CA PRO A 384 10.55 -18.31 -25.95
C PRO A 384 11.88 -18.36 -25.16
N ASN A 385 12.40 -17.21 -24.73
CA ASN A 385 13.68 -17.09 -24.05
C ASN A 385 13.55 -16.86 -22.54
N THR A 386 12.40 -17.22 -21.95
CA THR A 386 12.15 -17.07 -20.52
C THR A 386 12.33 -18.39 -19.76
N SER A 387 12.69 -18.32 -18.48
CA SER A 387 12.75 -19.50 -17.61
C SER A 387 11.40 -20.22 -17.49
N ARG A 388 10.28 -19.49 -17.66
CA ARG A 388 8.93 -20.06 -17.68
C ARG A 388 8.68 -20.86 -18.95
N ALA A 389 9.16 -20.40 -20.10
CA ALA A 389 9.13 -21.18 -21.34
C ALA A 389 9.96 -22.47 -21.21
N ASP A 390 11.10 -22.44 -20.54
CA ASP A 390 11.89 -23.65 -20.27
C ASP A 390 11.13 -24.62 -19.36
N THR A 391 10.40 -24.10 -18.38
CA THR A 391 9.50 -24.91 -17.54
C THR A 391 8.39 -25.52 -18.38
N ALA A 392 7.74 -24.74 -19.26
CA ALA A 392 6.71 -25.25 -20.16
C ALA A 392 7.25 -26.35 -21.09
N ARG A 393 8.47 -26.20 -21.68
CA ARG A 393 9.15 -27.25 -22.45
C ARG A 393 9.39 -28.53 -21.64
N LYS A 394 9.76 -28.40 -20.36
CA LYS A 394 9.89 -29.57 -19.46
C LYS A 394 8.53 -30.25 -19.23
N ARG A 395 7.44 -29.46 -19.03
CA ARG A 395 6.09 -29.97 -18.83
C ARG A 395 5.51 -30.65 -20.10
N LEU A 396 5.87 -30.16 -21.29
CA LEU A 396 5.51 -30.85 -22.54
C LEU A 396 6.04 -32.28 -22.58
N ARG A 397 7.24 -32.52 -22.07
CA ARG A 397 7.87 -33.86 -22.02
C ARG A 397 7.41 -34.67 -20.80
N ASN A 398 7.27 -34.01 -19.68
CA ASN A 398 6.95 -34.61 -18.38
C ASN A 398 5.74 -33.90 -17.77
N PRO A 399 4.52 -34.41 -17.97
CA PRO A 399 3.31 -33.83 -17.40
C PRO A 399 3.39 -33.61 -15.89
N LEU A 400 2.79 -32.53 -15.39
CA LEU A 400 2.66 -32.33 -13.95
C LEU A 400 1.62 -33.33 -13.41
N ARG A 401 2.02 -34.16 -12.42
CA ARG A 401 1.13 -35.10 -11.76
C ARG A 401 0.89 -34.65 -10.33
N GLY A 402 -0.34 -34.81 -9.86
CA GLY A 402 -0.66 -34.65 -8.46
C GLY A 402 0.03 -35.74 -7.66
N GLY A 403 0.75 -35.33 -6.59
CA GLY A 403 1.26 -36.28 -5.60
C GLY A 403 0.14 -36.80 -4.70
#